data_93d35403f5dd61749e30f62e4a30333b
#
_entry.id   93d35403f5dd61749e30f62e4a30333b
#
_cell.length_a   1.000
_cell.length_b   1.000
_cell.length_c   1.000
_cell.angle_alpha   90.00
_cell.angle_beta   90.00
_cell.angle_gamma   90.00
#
_symmetry.space_group_name_H-M   'P 1'
#
loop_
_entity.id
_entity.type
_entity.pdbx_description
1 polymer ?
#
loop_
_entity_poly.entity_id
_entity_poly.type
_entity_poly.pdbx_seq_one_letter_code
_entity_poly.pdbx_strand_id
1 'polypeptide(L)'
;MAELSPDEKVEVQLVIRGANAFLDLEQKASEEVCDLVDREDKYILWIVGLSSGAIAGVSAAPRLADISWLEAAAVFTFFGLSILSGAIYRWILYKLETADRMATFNKQSSLTSVLFLASTAKTAQEIADAKAQVKQIHEGKEPTYTQLEQMAKTWLRRANTLQFVPPGMFFLGVLMLITVALIIWPTAPQSSPIAKPIPRLQQKGSY
;
A
#
# COMPACT_ATOMS: atom_id res chain seq x y z
N MET A 1 -42.32 33.93 17.50
CA MET A 1 -41.11 33.45 16.82
C MET A 1 -41.03 34.14 15.49
N ALA A 2 -39.99 34.94 15.23
CA ALA A 2 -39.82 35.58 13.95
C ALA A 2 -39.51 34.49 12.91
N GLU A 3 -40.33 34.40 11.86
CA GLU A 3 -39.99 33.53 10.72
C GLU A 3 -38.89 34.21 9.90
N LEU A 4 -37.95 33.41 9.42
CA LEU A 4 -36.89 33.88 8.51
C LEU A 4 -37.50 34.49 7.27
N SER A 5 -36.93 35.62 6.82
CA SER A 5 -37.30 36.25 5.57
C SER A 5 -37.05 35.34 4.36
N PRO A 6 -37.67 35.56 3.21
CA PRO A 6 -37.41 34.78 2.00
C PRO A 6 -35.92 34.75 1.60
N ASP A 7 -35.23 35.87 1.77
CA ASP A 7 -33.79 36.00 1.44
C ASP A 7 -32.92 35.17 2.39
N GLU A 8 -33.23 35.19 3.69
CA GLU A 8 -32.55 34.37 4.71
C GLU A 8 -32.76 32.87 4.46
N LYS A 9 -33.95 32.44 4.04
CA LYS A 9 -34.23 31.06 3.64
C LYS A 9 -33.38 30.64 2.43
N VAL A 10 -33.17 31.52 1.45
CA VAL A 10 -32.27 31.26 0.30
C VAL A 10 -30.84 31.13 0.78
N GLU A 11 -30.38 31.96 1.71
CA GLU A 11 -29.04 31.92 2.23
C GLU A 11 -28.75 30.62 3.02
N VAL A 12 -29.69 30.15 3.85
CA VAL A 12 -29.61 28.82 4.50
C VAL A 12 -29.46 27.70 3.46
N GLN A 13 -30.25 27.73 2.42
CA GLN A 13 -30.19 26.75 1.33
C GLN A 13 -28.83 26.74 0.63
N LEU A 14 -28.21 27.89 0.43
CA LEU A 14 -26.88 28.03 -0.16
C LEU A 14 -25.79 27.44 0.76
N VAL A 15 -25.87 27.72 2.06
CA VAL A 15 -24.94 27.13 3.06
C VAL A 15 -25.06 25.62 3.06
N ILE A 16 -26.28 25.08 3.09
CA ILE A 16 -26.52 23.62 3.08
C ILE A 16 -25.98 22.97 1.80
N ARG A 17 -26.26 23.58 0.63
CA ARG A 17 -25.74 23.07 -0.66
C ARG A 17 -24.21 23.10 -0.72
N GLY A 18 -23.60 24.19 -0.26
CA GLY A 18 -22.14 24.34 -0.22
C GLY A 18 -21.50 23.30 0.69
N ALA A 19 -22.05 23.09 1.88
CA ALA A 19 -21.55 22.07 2.82
C ALA A 19 -21.71 20.66 2.28
N ASN A 20 -22.84 20.30 1.66
CA ASN A 20 -23.03 19.00 1.03
C ASN A 20 -22.08 18.77 -0.15
N ALA A 21 -21.89 19.75 -1.02
CA ALA A 21 -20.93 19.64 -2.12
C ALA A 21 -19.48 19.44 -1.61
N PHE A 22 -19.13 20.08 -0.50
CA PHE A 22 -17.83 19.89 0.13
C PHE A 22 -17.70 18.50 0.75
N LEU A 23 -18.74 17.99 1.42
CA LEU A 23 -18.76 16.60 1.93
C LEU A 23 -18.53 15.58 0.81
N ASP A 24 -19.21 15.73 -0.32
CA ASP A 24 -19.05 14.83 -1.47
C ASP A 24 -17.62 14.88 -2.04
N LEU A 25 -17.00 16.06 -2.08
CA LEU A 25 -15.61 16.21 -2.54
C LEU A 25 -14.61 15.53 -1.59
N GLU A 26 -14.76 15.75 -0.28
CA GLU A 26 -13.89 15.13 0.73
C GLU A 26 -14.05 13.60 0.75
N GLN A 27 -15.28 13.10 0.59
CA GLN A 27 -15.51 11.67 0.50
C GLN A 27 -14.82 11.05 -0.72
N LYS A 28 -14.95 11.66 -1.89
CA LYS A 28 -14.30 11.19 -3.11
C LYS A 28 -12.77 11.22 -2.99
N ALA A 29 -12.21 12.29 -2.40
CA ALA A 29 -10.78 12.38 -2.19
C ALA A 29 -10.27 11.27 -1.26
N SER A 30 -11.01 10.95 -0.20
CA SER A 30 -10.65 9.83 0.71
C SER A 30 -10.82 8.46 0.05
N GLU A 31 -11.84 8.26 -0.79
CA GLU A 31 -12.00 7.05 -1.59
C GLU A 31 -10.81 6.84 -2.54
N GLU A 32 -10.34 7.90 -3.21
CA GLU A 32 -9.14 7.84 -4.08
C GLU A 32 -7.87 7.44 -3.30
N VAL A 33 -7.70 7.94 -2.07
CA VAL A 33 -6.58 7.55 -1.21
C VAL A 33 -6.69 6.08 -0.81
N CYS A 34 -7.88 5.61 -0.44
CA CYS A 34 -8.12 4.21 -0.10
C CYS A 34 -7.83 3.28 -1.29
N ASP A 35 -8.31 3.64 -2.49
CA ASP A 35 -8.06 2.87 -3.71
C ASP A 35 -6.57 2.81 -4.07
N LEU A 36 -5.84 3.92 -3.86
CA LEU A 36 -4.39 3.96 -4.02
C LEU A 36 -3.71 3.00 -3.04
N VAL A 37 -4.07 3.07 -1.76
CA VAL A 37 -3.50 2.22 -0.70
C VAL A 37 -3.77 0.74 -1.00
N ASP A 38 -4.99 0.38 -1.38
CA ASP A 38 -5.38 -0.99 -1.72
C ASP A 38 -4.58 -1.55 -2.91
N ARG A 39 -4.37 -0.72 -3.94
CA ARG A 39 -3.58 -1.11 -5.11
C ARG A 39 -2.12 -1.33 -4.76
N GLU A 40 -1.52 -0.41 -4.00
CA GLU A 40 -0.13 -0.51 -3.56
C GLU A 40 0.07 -1.69 -2.60
N ASP A 41 -0.87 -1.95 -1.69
CA ASP A 41 -0.79 -3.09 -0.77
C ASP A 41 -0.81 -4.43 -1.51
N LYS A 42 -1.69 -4.59 -2.51
CA LYS A 42 -1.74 -5.78 -3.37
C LYS A 42 -0.43 -5.98 -4.13
N TYR A 43 0.13 -4.91 -4.67
CA TYR A 43 1.40 -4.96 -5.40
C TYR A 43 2.56 -5.41 -4.49
N ILE A 44 2.65 -4.84 -3.28
CA ILE A 44 3.69 -5.21 -2.31
C ILE A 44 3.51 -6.65 -1.80
N LEU A 45 2.28 -7.09 -1.55
CA LEU A 45 2.01 -8.49 -1.19
C LEU A 45 2.48 -9.46 -2.27
N TRP A 46 2.27 -9.11 -3.55
CA TRP A 46 2.76 -9.91 -4.66
C TRP A 46 4.30 -10.00 -4.67
N ILE A 47 5.02 -8.87 -4.49
CA ILE A 47 6.49 -8.84 -4.41
C ILE A 47 7.00 -9.66 -3.21
N VAL A 48 6.39 -9.50 -2.04
CA VAL A 48 6.75 -10.26 -0.83
C VAL A 48 6.51 -11.76 -1.05
N GLY A 49 5.40 -12.14 -1.68
CA GLY A 49 5.08 -13.51 -2.04
C GLY A 49 6.12 -14.12 -3.00
N LEU A 50 6.49 -13.39 -4.05
CA LEU A 50 7.53 -13.82 -4.99
C LEU A 50 8.89 -13.95 -4.32
N SER A 51 9.28 -13.00 -3.45
CA SER A 51 10.55 -13.04 -2.71
C SER A 51 10.59 -14.26 -1.78
N SER A 52 9.50 -14.54 -1.09
CA SER A 52 9.38 -15.72 -0.21
C SER A 52 9.44 -17.02 -1.01
N GLY A 53 8.74 -17.08 -2.15
CA GLY A 53 8.78 -18.19 -3.08
C GLY A 53 10.17 -18.43 -3.66
N ALA A 54 10.90 -17.37 -4.00
CA ALA A 54 12.28 -17.46 -4.48
C ALA A 54 13.21 -18.01 -3.40
N ILE A 55 13.10 -17.55 -2.15
CA ILE A 55 13.86 -18.11 -1.01
C ILE A 55 13.57 -19.61 -0.85
N ALA A 56 12.30 -20.00 -0.85
CA ALA A 56 11.91 -21.40 -0.72
C ALA A 56 12.42 -22.24 -1.89
N GLY A 57 12.30 -21.76 -3.13
CA GLY A 57 12.78 -22.43 -4.33
C GLY A 57 14.29 -22.62 -4.33
N VAL A 58 15.03 -21.57 -3.94
CA VAL A 58 16.49 -21.63 -3.79
C VAL A 58 16.87 -22.65 -2.71
N SER A 59 16.20 -22.64 -1.56
CA SER A 59 16.47 -23.57 -0.46
C SER A 59 16.19 -25.04 -0.81
N ALA A 60 15.23 -25.31 -1.70
CA ALA A 60 14.84 -26.66 -2.10
C ALA A 60 15.64 -27.21 -3.29
N ALA A 61 16.45 -26.40 -3.97
CA ALA A 61 17.15 -26.83 -5.18
C ALA A 61 18.40 -27.67 -4.83
N PRO A 62 18.45 -28.98 -5.20
CA PRO A 62 19.55 -29.88 -4.80
C PRO A 62 20.93 -29.51 -5.38
N ARG A 63 20.96 -28.73 -6.46
CA ARG A 63 22.20 -28.24 -7.10
C ARG A 63 22.84 -27.04 -6.41
N LEU A 64 22.17 -26.46 -5.42
CA LEU A 64 22.70 -25.33 -4.66
C LEU A 64 23.76 -25.72 -3.63
N ALA A 65 23.97 -27.03 -3.41
CA ALA A 65 25.10 -27.51 -2.63
C ALA A 65 26.46 -27.11 -3.23
N ASP A 66 26.49 -26.80 -4.54
CA ASP A 66 27.71 -26.38 -5.25
C ASP A 66 27.92 -24.84 -5.26
N ILE A 67 26.94 -24.07 -4.74
CA ILE A 67 27.05 -22.62 -4.61
C ILE A 67 27.91 -22.29 -3.38
N SER A 68 28.81 -21.30 -3.54
CA SER A 68 29.52 -20.79 -2.37
C SER A 68 28.49 -20.21 -1.36
N TRP A 69 28.74 -20.40 -0.07
CA TRP A 69 27.88 -19.87 0.98
C TRP A 69 27.67 -18.35 0.87
N LEU A 70 28.62 -17.65 0.27
CA LEU A 70 28.61 -16.19 0.10
C LEU A 70 27.62 -15.76 -0.97
N GLU A 71 27.51 -16.50 -2.07
CA GLU A 71 26.53 -16.26 -3.14
C GLU A 71 25.11 -16.56 -2.65
N ALA A 72 24.94 -17.69 -1.94
CA ALA A 72 23.68 -18.03 -1.31
C ALA A 72 23.24 -16.94 -0.32
N ALA A 73 24.16 -16.49 0.54
CA ALA A 73 23.90 -15.42 1.51
C ALA A 73 23.49 -14.11 0.82
N ALA A 74 24.14 -13.74 -0.30
CA ALA A 74 23.79 -12.54 -1.06
C ALA A 74 22.34 -12.63 -1.61
N VAL A 75 21.96 -13.75 -2.25
CA VAL A 75 20.61 -13.99 -2.77
C VAL A 75 19.57 -13.87 -1.65
N PHE A 76 19.79 -14.58 -0.53
CA PHE A 76 18.88 -14.54 0.62
C PHE A 76 18.78 -13.14 1.23
N THR A 77 19.88 -12.39 1.25
CA THR A 77 19.90 -11.03 1.78
C THR A 77 19.02 -10.10 0.94
N PHE A 78 19.13 -10.12 -0.39
CA PHE A 78 18.31 -9.26 -1.24
C PHE A 78 16.81 -9.60 -1.16
N PHE A 79 16.44 -10.86 -1.20
CA PHE A 79 15.05 -11.26 -1.03
C PHE A 79 14.54 -10.98 0.39
N GLY A 80 15.35 -11.20 1.41
CA GLY A 80 15.02 -10.85 2.79
C GLY A 80 14.82 -9.36 2.99
N LEU A 81 15.67 -8.51 2.39
CA LEU A 81 15.50 -7.06 2.39
C LEU A 81 14.26 -6.62 1.62
N SER A 82 13.92 -7.29 0.51
CA SER A 82 12.66 -7.04 -0.22
C SER A 82 11.44 -7.30 0.66
N ILE A 83 11.41 -8.43 1.40
CA ILE A 83 10.32 -8.76 2.33
C ILE A 83 10.24 -7.74 3.46
N LEU A 84 11.37 -7.42 4.10
CA LEU A 84 11.41 -6.48 5.21
C LEU A 84 10.98 -5.06 4.79
N SER A 85 11.52 -4.57 3.67
CA SER A 85 11.13 -3.26 3.13
C SER A 85 9.66 -3.23 2.71
N GLY A 86 9.13 -4.34 2.18
CA GLY A 86 7.71 -4.50 1.86
C GLY A 86 6.83 -4.41 3.11
N ALA A 87 7.23 -5.05 4.21
CA ALA A 87 6.51 -4.97 5.49
C ALA A 87 6.52 -3.54 6.05
N ILE A 88 7.66 -2.85 5.99
CA ILE A 88 7.77 -1.44 6.41
C ILE A 88 6.88 -0.55 5.54
N TYR A 89 6.87 -0.76 4.23
CA TYR A 89 6.06 0.01 3.31
C TYR A 89 4.55 -0.19 3.59
N ARG A 90 4.09 -1.43 3.81
CA ARG A 90 2.71 -1.70 4.23
C ARG A 90 2.33 -0.98 5.51
N TRP A 91 3.22 -0.96 6.49
CA TRP A 91 2.97 -0.22 7.73
C TRP A 91 2.80 1.28 7.48
N ILE A 92 3.59 1.87 6.56
CA ILE A 92 3.46 3.27 6.15
C ILE A 92 2.11 3.52 5.46
N LEU A 93 1.69 2.64 4.53
CA LEU A 93 0.39 2.73 3.87
C LEU A 93 -0.77 2.67 4.88
N TYR A 94 -0.70 1.75 5.84
CA TYR A 94 -1.69 1.67 6.92
C TYR A 94 -1.76 2.97 7.75
N LYS A 95 -0.61 3.59 8.05
CA LYS A 95 -0.57 4.87 8.78
C LYS A 95 -1.14 6.02 7.95
N LEU A 96 -0.87 6.04 6.64
CA LEU A 96 -1.44 7.00 5.71
C LEU A 96 -2.97 6.89 5.68
N GLU A 97 -3.49 5.70 5.43
CA GLU A 97 -4.94 5.43 5.39
C GLU A 97 -5.62 5.82 6.70
N THR A 98 -5.04 5.43 7.84
CA THR A 98 -5.61 5.75 9.15
C THR A 98 -5.66 7.27 9.39
N ALA A 99 -4.59 8.00 9.04
CA ALA A 99 -4.54 9.46 9.21
C ALA A 99 -5.54 10.17 8.29
N ASP A 100 -5.66 9.71 7.04
CA ASP A 100 -6.61 10.26 6.06
C ASP A 100 -8.06 10.02 6.49
N ARG A 101 -8.41 8.78 6.86
CA ARG A 101 -9.75 8.45 7.35
C ARG A 101 -10.14 9.24 8.59
N MET A 102 -9.20 9.43 9.53
CA MET A 102 -9.46 10.25 10.72
C MET A 102 -9.67 11.72 10.37
N ALA A 103 -8.87 12.28 9.46
CA ALA A 103 -9.04 13.66 8.99
C ALA A 103 -10.39 13.86 8.32
N THR A 104 -10.76 12.97 7.39
CA THR A 104 -12.05 12.99 6.69
C THR A 104 -13.22 12.84 7.66
N PHE A 105 -13.15 11.91 8.61
CA PHE A 105 -14.20 11.72 9.62
C PHE A 105 -14.41 12.98 10.47
N ASN A 106 -13.33 13.62 10.92
CA ASN A 106 -13.43 14.84 11.71
C ASN A 106 -14.04 16.00 10.91
N LYS A 107 -13.63 16.18 9.64
CA LYS A 107 -14.25 17.16 8.74
C LYS A 107 -15.73 16.89 8.53
N GLN A 108 -16.11 15.65 8.24
CA GLN A 108 -17.50 15.25 8.07
C GLN A 108 -18.34 15.52 9.32
N SER A 109 -17.80 15.20 10.49
CA SER A 109 -18.46 15.46 11.78
C SER A 109 -18.68 16.95 12.00
N SER A 110 -17.66 17.80 11.75
CA SER A 110 -17.76 19.25 11.87
C SER A 110 -18.78 19.82 10.87
N LEU A 111 -18.77 19.37 9.61
CA LEU A 111 -19.72 19.81 8.58
C LEU A 111 -21.15 19.37 8.91
N THR A 112 -21.34 18.16 9.41
CA THR A 112 -22.68 17.69 9.84
C THR A 112 -23.23 18.54 10.98
N SER A 113 -22.37 18.96 11.93
CA SER A 113 -22.76 19.88 13.00
C SER A 113 -23.19 21.24 12.45
N VAL A 114 -22.45 21.78 11.46
CA VAL A 114 -22.79 23.03 10.82
C VAL A 114 -24.08 22.92 10.01
N LEU A 115 -24.29 21.81 9.30
CA LEU A 115 -25.56 21.55 8.59
C LEU A 115 -26.75 21.54 9.55
N PHE A 116 -26.59 20.90 10.71
CA PHE A 116 -27.62 20.93 11.75
C PHE A 116 -27.90 22.36 12.25
N LEU A 117 -26.84 23.13 12.57
CA LEU A 117 -26.98 24.52 12.98
C LEU A 117 -27.67 25.37 11.90
N ALA A 118 -27.25 25.24 10.63
CA ALA A 118 -27.87 25.97 9.53
C ALA A 118 -29.34 25.59 9.32
N SER A 119 -29.70 24.30 9.46
CA SER A 119 -31.07 23.82 9.29
C SER A 119 -32.02 24.26 10.40
N THR A 120 -31.48 24.54 11.60
CA THR A 120 -32.24 24.97 12.78
C THR A 120 -32.15 26.46 13.04
N ALA A 121 -31.40 27.22 12.21
CA ALA A 121 -31.20 28.64 12.38
C ALA A 121 -32.54 29.44 12.32
N LYS A 122 -32.70 30.36 13.24
CA LYS A 122 -33.88 31.21 13.40
C LYS A 122 -33.55 32.70 13.23
N THR A 123 -32.27 33.03 13.19
CA THR A 123 -31.78 34.40 13.12
C THR A 123 -30.71 34.53 12.05
N ALA A 124 -30.60 35.73 11.45
CA ALA A 124 -29.56 36.07 10.47
C ALA A 124 -28.15 35.86 11.05
N GLN A 125 -27.95 36.08 12.36
CA GLN A 125 -26.68 35.88 13.02
C GLN A 125 -26.28 34.38 13.02
N GLU A 126 -27.21 33.47 13.33
CA GLU A 126 -26.93 32.01 13.32
C GLU A 126 -26.57 31.52 11.90
N ILE A 127 -27.19 32.09 10.86
CA ILE A 127 -26.84 31.78 9.45
C ILE A 127 -25.43 32.28 9.14
N ALA A 128 -25.08 33.52 9.56
CA ALA A 128 -23.74 34.07 9.35
C ALA A 128 -22.67 33.26 10.07
N ASP A 129 -22.95 32.79 11.29
CA ASP A 129 -22.05 31.96 12.08
C ASP A 129 -21.86 30.57 11.41
N ALA A 130 -22.93 29.94 10.92
CA ALA A 130 -22.84 28.69 10.17
C ALA A 130 -21.99 28.85 8.89
N LYS A 131 -22.18 29.94 8.15
CA LYS A 131 -21.41 30.27 6.94
C LYS A 131 -19.93 30.50 7.26
N ALA A 132 -19.62 31.20 8.36
CA ALA A 132 -18.25 31.40 8.83
C ALA A 132 -17.58 30.07 9.20
N GLN A 133 -18.30 29.17 9.86
CA GLN A 133 -17.77 27.84 10.21
C GLN A 133 -17.50 26.98 8.96
N VAL A 134 -18.42 26.92 7.99
CA VAL A 134 -18.16 26.24 6.70
C VAL A 134 -16.90 26.78 6.04
N LYS A 135 -16.72 28.10 6.04
CA LYS A 135 -15.53 28.72 5.48
C LYS A 135 -14.26 28.35 6.22
N GLN A 136 -14.29 28.32 7.56
CA GLN A 136 -13.12 27.89 8.38
C GLN A 136 -12.74 26.44 8.12
N ILE A 137 -13.73 25.54 8.00
CA ILE A 137 -13.52 24.14 7.66
C ILE A 137 -12.90 24.02 6.26
N HIS A 138 -13.44 24.74 5.27
CA HIS A 138 -12.92 24.74 3.90
C HIS A 138 -11.48 25.29 3.80
N GLU A 139 -11.17 26.33 4.55
CA GLU A 139 -9.82 26.93 4.58
C GLU A 139 -8.81 26.13 5.40
N GLY A 140 -9.21 25.02 6.01
CA GLY A 140 -8.32 24.17 6.81
C GLY A 140 -7.77 24.86 8.07
N LYS A 141 -8.47 25.86 8.60
CA LYS A 141 -8.02 26.65 9.75
C LYS A 141 -8.38 26.03 11.11
N GLU A 142 -9.16 25.00 11.13
CA GLU A 142 -9.51 24.32 12.37
C GLU A 142 -8.35 23.42 12.83
N PRO A 143 -7.83 23.59 14.05
CA PRO A 143 -6.61 22.92 14.50
C PRO A 143 -6.74 21.39 14.59
N THR A 144 -7.96 20.90 14.77
CA THR A 144 -8.22 19.49 15.06
C THR A 144 -7.88 18.56 13.87
N TYR A 145 -8.15 18.95 12.64
CA TYR A 145 -7.80 18.14 11.46
C TYR A 145 -6.58 18.61 10.70
N THR A 146 -6.13 19.86 10.93
CA THR A 146 -4.88 20.36 10.32
C THR A 146 -3.69 19.47 10.68
N GLN A 147 -3.61 19.00 11.93
CA GLN A 147 -2.55 18.08 12.37
C GLN A 147 -2.66 16.72 11.67
N LEU A 148 -3.87 16.17 11.51
CA LEU A 148 -4.09 14.89 10.84
C LEU A 148 -3.78 14.98 9.34
N GLU A 149 -4.15 16.07 8.68
CA GLU A 149 -3.75 16.31 7.29
C GLU A 149 -2.24 16.43 7.12
N GLN A 150 -1.55 17.10 8.04
CA GLN A 150 -0.09 17.17 8.02
C GLN A 150 0.55 15.80 8.24
N MET A 151 -0.04 14.99 9.11
CA MET A 151 0.37 13.59 9.29
C MET A 151 0.17 12.79 8.00
N ALA A 152 -1.00 12.86 7.39
CA ALA A 152 -1.30 12.17 6.12
C ALA A 152 -0.32 12.60 5.02
N LYS A 153 -0.07 13.90 4.83
CA LYS A 153 0.93 14.43 3.89
C LYS A 153 2.35 13.91 4.17
N THR A 154 2.71 13.78 5.44
CA THR A 154 4.01 13.25 5.86
C THR A 154 4.13 11.78 5.52
N TRP A 155 3.09 10.98 5.76
CA TRP A 155 3.07 9.55 5.42
C TRP A 155 3.04 9.32 3.92
N LEU A 156 2.29 10.13 3.17
CA LEU A 156 2.27 10.09 1.70
C LEU A 156 3.67 10.37 1.11
N ARG A 157 4.38 11.38 1.63
CA ARG A 157 5.76 11.67 1.21
C ARG A 157 6.68 10.49 1.49
N ARG A 158 6.56 9.84 2.66
CA ARG A 158 7.34 8.65 3.02
C ARG A 158 7.01 7.46 2.12
N ALA A 159 5.72 7.25 1.83
CA ALA A 159 5.29 6.21 0.89
C ALA A 159 5.91 6.43 -0.50
N ASN A 160 5.80 7.64 -1.06
CA ASN A 160 6.38 7.98 -2.36
C ASN A 160 7.91 7.83 -2.42
N THR A 161 8.60 8.02 -1.29
CA THR A 161 10.06 7.82 -1.22
C THR A 161 10.44 6.34 -1.19
N LEU A 162 9.64 5.51 -0.53
CA LEU A 162 9.97 4.10 -0.28
C LEU A 162 9.33 3.12 -1.27
N GLN A 163 8.39 3.56 -2.11
CA GLN A 163 7.64 2.70 -3.03
C GLN A 163 8.53 1.86 -3.97
N PHE A 164 9.72 2.35 -4.31
CA PHE A 164 10.64 1.66 -5.22
C PHE A 164 11.63 0.74 -4.51
N VAL A 165 11.73 0.78 -3.18
CA VAL A 165 12.71 0.00 -2.43
C VAL A 165 12.39 -1.50 -2.47
N PRO A 166 11.17 -1.98 -2.14
CA PRO A 166 10.86 -3.39 -2.20
C PRO A 166 11.05 -4.02 -3.59
N PRO A 167 10.51 -3.42 -4.69
CA PRO A 167 10.73 -3.97 -6.02
C PRO A 167 12.20 -3.88 -6.45
N GLY A 168 12.92 -2.82 -6.10
CA GLY A 168 14.35 -2.69 -6.39
C GLY A 168 15.17 -3.82 -5.75
N MET A 169 14.92 -4.13 -4.49
CA MET A 169 15.58 -5.24 -3.79
C MET A 169 15.20 -6.60 -4.37
N PHE A 170 13.95 -6.79 -4.76
CA PHE A 170 13.49 -7.99 -5.44
C PHE A 170 14.23 -8.19 -6.78
N PHE A 171 14.29 -7.17 -7.64
CA PHE A 171 14.98 -7.26 -8.92
C PHE A 171 16.48 -7.50 -8.78
N LEU A 172 17.13 -6.92 -7.77
CA LEU A 172 18.53 -7.22 -7.46
C LEU A 172 18.70 -8.69 -7.05
N GLY A 173 17.80 -9.23 -6.24
CA GLY A 173 17.77 -10.64 -5.87
C GLY A 173 17.62 -11.57 -7.08
N VAL A 174 16.71 -11.23 -8.00
CA VAL A 174 16.53 -11.98 -9.27
C VAL A 174 17.77 -11.91 -10.13
N LEU A 175 18.40 -10.74 -10.28
CA LEU A 175 19.62 -10.56 -11.05
C LEU A 175 20.76 -11.41 -10.48
N MET A 176 20.92 -11.40 -9.17
CA MET A 176 21.92 -12.24 -8.49
C MET A 176 21.65 -13.72 -8.70
N LEU A 177 20.39 -14.15 -8.62
CA LEU A 177 20.01 -15.55 -8.88
C LEU A 177 20.34 -15.99 -10.29
N ILE A 178 20.04 -15.14 -11.29
CA ILE A 178 20.37 -15.40 -12.71
C ILE A 178 21.90 -15.51 -12.87
N THR A 179 22.66 -14.59 -12.26
CA THR A 179 24.13 -14.60 -12.33
C THR A 179 24.69 -15.90 -11.77
N VAL A 180 24.23 -16.32 -10.59
CA VAL A 180 24.58 -17.58 -9.96
C VAL A 180 24.22 -18.78 -10.84
N ALA A 181 23.02 -18.78 -11.42
CA ALA A 181 22.58 -19.84 -12.34
C ALA A 181 23.47 -19.94 -13.58
N LEU A 182 23.88 -18.82 -14.16
CA LEU A 182 24.77 -18.78 -15.32
C LEU A 182 26.19 -19.27 -15.01
N ILE A 183 26.67 -19.07 -13.80
CA ILE A 183 27.98 -19.54 -13.36
C ILE A 183 27.96 -21.07 -13.18
N ILE A 184 26.87 -21.61 -12.62
CA ILE A 184 26.76 -23.05 -12.30
C ILE A 184 26.40 -23.87 -13.53
N TRP A 185 25.64 -23.32 -14.49
CA TRP A 185 25.17 -24.05 -15.68
C TRP A 185 26.27 -24.67 -16.51
N PRO A 186 27.41 -24.03 -16.81
CA PRO A 186 28.50 -24.61 -17.60
C PRO A 186 29.26 -25.72 -16.88
N THR A 187 29.21 -25.78 -15.54
CA THR A 187 29.94 -26.76 -14.73
C THR A 187 29.11 -28.01 -14.43
N ALA A 188 27.86 -28.07 -14.89
CA ALA A 188 27.05 -29.27 -14.72
C ALA A 188 27.74 -30.47 -15.38
N PRO A 189 28.07 -31.54 -14.65
CA PRO A 189 28.71 -32.71 -15.23
C PRO A 189 27.78 -33.26 -16.31
N GLN A 190 28.32 -33.34 -17.54
CA GLN A 190 27.62 -34.06 -18.62
C GLN A 190 27.31 -35.45 -18.06
N SER A 191 25.99 -35.78 -18.05
CA SER A 191 25.47 -37.05 -17.57
C SER A 191 26.39 -38.18 -18.06
N SER A 192 27.00 -38.92 -17.13
CA SER A 192 27.81 -40.08 -17.44
C SER A 192 27.08 -40.94 -18.44
N PRO A 193 27.73 -41.37 -19.54
CA PRO A 193 27.06 -42.17 -20.54
C PRO A 193 26.43 -43.38 -19.84
N ILE A 194 25.15 -43.57 -20.12
CA ILE A 194 24.31 -44.67 -19.61
C ILE A 194 25.16 -45.94 -19.56
N ALA A 195 25.39 -46.47 -18.37
CA ALA A 195 26.10 -47.70 -18.20
C ALA A 195 25.50 -48.76 -19.12
N LYS A 196 26.31 -49.28 -20.07
CA LYS A 196 25.88 -50.34 -21.01
C LYS A 196 25.26 -51.45 -20.17
N PRO A 197 24.08 -51.98 -20.55
CA PRO A 197 23.47 -53.07 -19.84
C PRO A 197 24.46 -54.25 -19.77
N ILE A 198 24.75 -54.73 -18.59
CA ILE A 198 25.58 -55.91 -18.37
C ILE A 198 24.94 -57.08 -19.07
N PRO A 199 25.64 -57.75 -20.01
CA PRO A 199 25.08 -58.91 -20.70
C PRO A 199 24.72 -60.00 -19.68
N ARG A 200 23.45 -60.42 -19.65
CA ARG A 200 22.98 -61.54 -18.85
C ARG A 200 23.76 -62.76 -19.26
N LEU A 201 24.63 -63.25 -18.41
CA LEU A 201 25.20 -64.59 -18.55
C LEU A 201 24.07 -65.60 -18.57
N GLN A 202 23.89 -66.20 -19.74
CA GLN A 202 23.01 -67.34 -19.90
C GLN A 202 23.49 -68.47 -18.94
N GLN A 203 22.73 -68.68 -17.90
CA GLN A 203 22.88 -69.93 -17.11
C GLN A 203 22.51 -71.07 -18.02
N LYS A 204 23.57 -71.78 -18.51
CA LYS A 204 23.48 -73.07 -19.17
C LYS A 204 23.02 -74.10 -18.17
N GLY A 205 21.78 -74.57 -18.30
CA GLY A 205 21.30 -75.70 -17.49
C GLY A 205 22.17 -76.93 -17.77
N SER A 206 22.58 -77.57 -16.68
CA SER A 206 23.13 -78.88 -16.67
C SER A 206 22.10 -79.84 -16.04
N TYR A 207 21.80 -80.86 -16.78
CA TYR A 207 20.95 -81.97 -16.36
C TYR A 207 21.42 -82.65 -15.07
#